data_a6aab35008dcc893ababd2f62b17f56f
#
_entry.id   a6aab35008dcc893ababd2f62b17f56f
#
_cell.length_a   1.000
_cell.length_b   1.000
_cell.length_c   1.000
_cell.angle_alpha   90.00
_cell.angle_beta   90.00
_cell.angle_gamma   90.00
#
_symmetry.space_group_name_H-M   'P 1'
#
loop_
_entity.id
_entity.type
_entity.pdbx_description
1 polymer ?
#
loop_
_entity_poly.entity_id
_entity_poly.type
_entity_poly.pdbx_seq_one_letter_code
_entity_poly.pdbx_strand_id
1 'polypeptide(L)'
;MNLPLPTALFTPSWHAELELAYARFGDCTRPVKRRHLGPLRVQKHLYAEGPEVCQHIIVHPPGGIAGGDRLNISARVEADAWAQITSPGAAKWYRAAGPAYQQLDLQVAAGATLEWLPQETIVYSAAQAELTTSIELEGDARLFYWDVVALGRPASGERFDLGHFQAHLDIRRDGRLLWHERQRITGGDGLLDSPIGLDGHPVFATLLVTGEIDAELLERCRSLTHAVRGDLTQLPGLLVARCLASEALLARAWLIDLWRLLRPALLGREAQPPRIWNT
;
A
#
# COMPACT_ATOMS: atom_id res chain seq x y z
N MET A 1 -37.55 35.37 -15.92
CA MET A 1 -37.68 33.91 -15.80
C MET A 1 -36.41 33.40 -15.15
N ASN A 2 -36.45 33.12 -13.83
CA ASN A 2 -35.32 32.52 -13.11
C ASN A 2 -35.40 31.02 -13.34
N LEU A 3 -34.47 30.48 -14.11
CA LEU A 3 -34.24 29.04 -14.15
C LEU A 3 -33.67 28.60 -12.80
N PRO A 4 -34.22 27.58 -12.14
CA PRO A 4 -33.63 27.06 -10.92
C PRO A 4 -32.26 26.47 -11.25
N LEU A 5 -31.25 26.80 -10.45
CA LEU A 5 -29.94 26.17 -10.46
C LEU A 5 -30.12 24.64 -10.33
N PRO A 6 -29.36 23.84 -11.08
CA PRO A 6 -29.46 22.40 -10.98
C PRO A 6 -29.17 21.98 -9.53
N THR A 7 -30.13 21.31 -8.94
CA THR A 7 -29.99 20.61 -7.66
C THR A 7 -28.75 19.75 -7.75
N ALA A 8 -27.78 19.96 -6.85
CA ALA A 8 -26.59 19.13 -6.77
C ALA A 8 -27.04 17.66 -6.72
N LEU A 9 -26.74 16.93 -7.77
CA LEU A 9 -26.98 15.49 -7.84
C LEU A 9 -26.16 14.88 -6.69
N PHE A 10 -26.84 14.44 -5.65
CA PHE A 10 -26.27 13.67 -4.57
C PHE A 10 -25.73 12.38 -5.21
N THR A 11 -24.46 12.33 -5.51
CA THR A 11 -23.81 11.07 -5.88
C THR A 11 -23.74 10.26 -4.58
N PRO A 12 -24.40 9.09 -4.50
CA PRO A 12 -24.32 8.29 -3.29
C PRO A 12 -22.86 7.90 -3.06
N SER A 13 -22.31 8.34 -1.92
CA SER A 13 -20.95 7.99 -1.49
C SER A 13 -20.99 6.66 -0.72
N TRP A 14 -19.96 5.84 -0.93
CA TRP A 14 -19.77 4.62 -0.16
C TRP A 14 -19.09 4.91 1.17
N HIS A 15 -19.65 4.36 2.24
CA HIS A 15 -18.96 4.19 3.50
C HIS A 15 -18.60 2.72 3.65
N ALA A 16 -17.32 2.40 3.69
CA ALA A 16 -16.82 1.05 3.74
C ALA A 16 -15.88 0.84 4.92
N GLU A 17 -16.10 -0.22 5.68
CA GLU A 17 -15.23 -0.62 6.78
C GLU A 17 -14.80 -2.06 6.62
N LEU A 18 -13.54 -2.34 6.93
CA LEU A 18 -13.00 -3.70 7.02
C LEU A 18 -12.11 -3.79 8.26
N GLU A 19 -12.49 -4.67 9.17
CA GLU A 19 -11.71 -4.97 10.37
C GLU A 19 -11.23 -6.42 10.35
N LEU A 20 -9.92 -6.58 10.42
CA LEU A 20 -9.25 -7.88 10.43
C LEU A 20 -8.43 -8.04 11.71
N ALA A 21 -8.41 -9.24 12.28
CA ALA A 21 -7.44 -9.59 13.30
C ALA A 21 -6.96 -11.02 13.12
N TYR A 22 -5.70 -11.26 13.45
CA TYR A 22 -5.03 -12.54 13.31
C TYR A 22 -4.38 -12.92 14.62
N ALA A 23 -4.47 -14.20 14.99
CA ALA A 23 -3.83 -14.71 16.19
C ALA A 23 -3.17 -16.07 15.93
N ARG A 24 -2.14 -16.38 16.71
CA ARG A 24 -1.41 -17.64 16.66
C ARG A 24 -2.10 -18.69 17.52
N PHE A 25 -2.28 -19.90 16.98
CA PHE A 25 -2.80 -21.08 17.67
C PHE A 25 -1.88 -22.27 17.37
N GLY A 26 -0.99 -22.56 18.28
CA GLY A 26 0.06 -23.57 18.05
C GLY A 26 0.97 -23.15 16.89
N ASP A 27 0.99 -23.93 15.83
CA ASP A 27 1.76 -23.68 14.61
C ASP A 27 1.00 -22.91 13.53
N CYS A 28 -0.28 -22.55 13.78
CA CYS A 28 -1.15 -21.96 12.77
C CYS A 28 -1.56 -20.52 13.13
N THR A 29 -1.39 -19.58 12.21
CA THR A 29 -2.00 -18.25 12.29
C THR A 29 -3.42 -18.30 11.73
N ARG A 30 -4.40 -17.81 12.48
CA ARG A 30 -5.81 -17.80 12.04
C ARG A 30 -6.41 -16.41 12.11
N PRO A 31 -7.32 -16.05 11.19
CA PRO A 31 -8.11 -14.84 11.34
C PRO A 31 -9.14 -15.03 12.45
N VAL A 32 -9.09 -14.20 13.48
CA VAL A 32 -10.00 -14.20 14.63
C VAL A 32 -11.08 -13.12 14.53
N LYS A 33 -10.87 -12.13 13.66
CA LYS A 33 -11.87 -11.10 13.35
C LYS A 33 -11.92 -10.86 11.84
N ARG A 34 -13.13 -10.83 11.30
CA ARG A 34 -13.44 -10.45 9.92
C ARG A 34 -14.79 -9.75 9.93
N ARG A 35 -14.78 -8.45 10.14
CA ARG A 35 -15.98 -7.62 10.12
C ARG A 35 -15.88 -6.66 8.95
N HIS A 36 -16.97 -6.48 8.24
CA HIS A 36 -17.03 -5.52 7.15
C HIS A 36 -18.38 -4.81 7.12
N LEU A 37 -18.37 -3.57 6.66
CA LEU A 37 -19.52 -2.76 6.32
C LEU A 37 -19.31 -2.19 4.91
N GLY A 38 -20.39 -2.02 4.17
CA GLY A 38 -20.29 -1.49 2.80
C GLY A 38 -19.58 -2.44 1.84
N PRO A 39 -18.90 -1.94 0.79
CA PRO A 39 -18.37 -2.75 -0.29
C PRO A 39 -17.03 -3.45 -0.01
N LEU A 40 -16.27 -3.05 1.00
CA LEU A 40 -15.01 -3.74 1.32
C LEU A 40 -15.27 -5.18 1.76
N ARG A 41 -14.46 -6.11 1.25
CA ARG A 41 -14.54 -7.55 1.56
C ARG A 41 -13.15 -8.13 1.69
N VAL A 42 -13.06 -9.29 2.33
CA VAL A 42 -11.88 -10.14 2.31
C VAL A 42 -12.28 -11.53 1.83
N GLN A 43 -11.48 -12.13 0.97
CA GLN A 43 -11.70 -13.50 0.49
C GLN A 43 -11.42 -14.50 1.61
N LYS A 44 -11.68 -15.79 1.36
CA LYS A 44 -11.25 -16.86 2.26
C LYS A 44 -9.73 -16.80 2.40
N HIS A 45 -9.24 -16.90 3.63
CA HIS A 45 -7.81 -16.96 3.90
C HIS A 45 -7.16 -18.21 3.28
N LEU A 46 -5.92 -18.07 2.88
CA LEU A 46 -5.10 -19.11 2.25
C LEU A 46 -3.86 -19.39 3.10
N TYR A 47 -3.28 -20.56 2.89
CA TYR A 47 -2.05 -21.03 3.53
C TYR A 47 -1.10 -21.63 2.48
N ALA A 48 -0.82 -20.84 1.44
CA ALA A 48 0.03 -21.31 0.33
C ALA A 48 1.45 -21.66 0.78
N GLU A 49 1.90 -21.09 1.91
CA GLU A 49 3.22 -21.28 2.48
C GLU A 49 3.23 -22.14 3.76
N GLY A 50 2.13 -22.80 4.07
CA GLY A 50 1.93 -23.54 5.32
C GLY A 50 1.15 -22.73 6.36
N PRO A 51 0.74 -23.38 7.47
CA PRO A 51 -0.23 -22.84 8.42
C PRO A 51 0.25 -21.58 9.17
N GLU A 52 1.54 -21.36 9.23
CA GLU A 52 2.13 -20.21 9.95
C GLU A 52 1.77 -18.88 9.31
N VAL A 53 1.69 -18.82 7.97
CA VAL A 53 1.44 -17.58 7.20
C VAL A 53 -0.01 -17.56 6.74
N CYS A 54 -0.82 -16.73 7.37
CA CYS A 54 -2.22 -16.52 6.97
C CYS A 54 -2.29 -15.45 5.87
N GLN A 55 -2.62 -15.88 4.65
CA GLN A 55 -2.73 -14.98 3.50
C GLN A 55 -4.17 -14.54 3.30
N HIS A 56 -4.41 -13.24 3.17
CA HIS A 56 -5.71 -12.66 2.86
C HIS A 56 -5.65 -11.72 1.65
N ILE A 57 -6.73 -11.75 0.86
CA ILE A 57 -6.91 -10.91 -0.32
C ILE A 57 -8.08 -9.97 -0.04
N ILE A 58 -7.80 -8.67 0.06
CA ILE A 58 -8.83 -7.63 0.21
C ILE A 58 -9.37 -7.29 -1.16
N VAL A 59 -10.69 -7.23 -1.28
CA VAL A 59 -11.39 -6.86 -2.51
C VAL A 59 -12.32 -5.68 -2.28
N HIS A 60 -12.41 -4.80 -3.26
CA HIS A 60 -13.35 -3.70 -3.33
C HIS A 60 -14.21 -3.86 -4.61
N PRO A 61 -15.33 -4.61 -4.53
CA PRO A 61 -16.13 -4.97 -5.71
C PRO A 61 -16.58 -3.82 -6.61
N PRO A 62 -16.82 -2.59 -6.13
CA PRO A 62 -17.13 -1.47 -7.03
C PRO A 62 -16.03 -1.14 -8.04
N GLY A 63 -14.81 -1.66 -7.83
CA GLY A 63 -13.69 -1.52 -8.76
C GLY A 63 -13.02 -0.15 -8.77
N GLY A 64 -13.53 0.83 -8.03
CA GLY A 64 -12.92 2.14 -7.89
C GLY A 64 -13.55 2.97 -6.78
N ILE A 65 -12.88 4.07 -6.45
CA ILE A 65 -13.18 5.00 -5.36
C ILE A 65 -13.51 6.33 -6.00
N ALA A 66 -14.60 6.96 -5.64
CA ALA A 66 -15.08 8.22 -6.20
C ALA A 66 -15.32 9.25 -5.11
N GLY A 67 -15.53 10.51 -5.49
CA GLY A 67 -15.72 11.60 -4.53
C GLY A 67 -16.84 11.35 -3.53
N GLY A 68 -16.53 11.62 -2.26
CA GLY A 68 -17.39 11.34 -1.12
C GLY A 68 -17.17 9.96 -0.49
N ASP A 69 -16.54 9.02 -1.18
CA ASP A 69 -16.26 7.68 -0.64
C ASP A 69 -15.30 7.74 0.55
N ARG A 70 -15.57 6.89 1.54
CA ARG A 70 -14.74 6.72 2.73
C ARG A 70 -14.48 5.24 2.97
N LEU A 71 -13.22 4.84 2.91
CA LEU A 71 -12.79 3.47 3.13
C LEU A 71 -11.90 3.41 4.38
N ASN A 72 -12.35 2.69 5.40
CA ASN A 72 -11.60 2.46 6.63
C ASN A 72 -11.18 1.00 6.70
N ILE A 73 -9.90 0.75 6.75
CA ILE A 73 -9.33 -0.60 6.85
C ILE A 73 -8.48 -0.67 8.11
N SER A 74 -8.75 -1.63 8.96
CA SER A 74 -7.91 -1.93 10.11
C SER A 74 -7.48 -3.38 10.12
N ALA A 75 -6.22 -3.63 10.46
CA ALA A 75 -5.70 -4.97 10.63
C ALA A 75 -4.83 -5.04 11.89
N ARG A 76 -5.09 -6.03 12.74
CA ARG A 76 -4.32 -6.33 13.94
C ARG A 76 -3.70 -7.72 13.84
N VAL A 77 -2.40 -7.81 14.04
CA VAL A 77 -1.67 -9.07 14.10
C VAL A 77 -1.19 -9.25 15.54
N GLU A 78 -1.82 -10.19 16.22
CA GLU A 78 -1.51 -10.52 17.62
C GLU A 78 -0.13 -11.19 17.74
N ALA A 79 0.38 -11.29 18.97
CA ALA A 79 1.72 -11.83 19.25
C ALA A 79 1.98 -13.14 18.50
N ASP A 80 3.18 -13.27 17.93
CA ASP A 80 3.69 -14.44 17.21
C ASP A 80 2.88 -14.86 15.96
N ALA A 81 1.84 -14.11 15.59
CA ALA A 81 1.07 -14.39 14.37
C ALA A 81 1.76 -13.79 13.13
N TRP A 82 1.51 -14.39 11.98
CA TRP A 82 2.01 -13.92 10.69
C TRP A 82 0.89 -13.75 9.69
N ALA A 83 0.63 -12.52 9.29
CA ALA A 83 -0.37 -12.20 8.26
C ALA A 83 0.30 -11.60 7.02
N GLN A 84 -0.10 -12.09 5.85
CA GLN A 84 0.22 -11.48 4.57
C GLN A 84 -1.08 -11.00 3.91
N ILE A 85 -1.17 -9.70 3.63
CA ILE A 85 -2.37 -9.06 3.12
C ILE A 85 -2.05 -8.39 1.78
N THR A 86 -2.87 -8.68 0.78
CA THR A 86 -2.72 -8.15 -0.58
C THR A 86 -4.09 -7.82 -1.20
N SER A 87 -4.09 -7.28 -2.41
CA SER A 87 -5.28 -7.07 -3.23
C SER A 87 -5.16 -7.79 -4.59
N PRO A 88 -6.26 -8.11 -5.27
CA PRO A 88 -6.22 -8.83 -6.55
C PRO A 88 -5.87 -7.94 -7.73
N GLY A 89 -6.05 -6.63 -7.60
CA GLY A 89 -5.79 -5.65 -8.64
C GLY A 89 -5.69 -4.25 -8.07
N ALA A 90 -5.48 -3.27 -8.95
CA ALA A 90 -5.30 -1.87 -8.62
C ALA A 90 -6.49 -1.25 -7.90
N ALA A 91 -6.20 -0.41 -6.89
CA ALA A 91 -7.16 0.53 -6.33
C ALA A 91 -7.26 1.75 -7.26
N LYS A 92 -8.44 1.99 -7.86
CA LYS A 92 -8.64 3.08 -8.84
C LYS A 92 -9.37 4.24 -8.18
N TRP A 93 -8.80 5.42 -8.26
CA TRP A 93 -9.41 6.66 -7.77
C TRP A 93 -9.92 7.45 -8.97
N TYR A 94 -11.23 7.52 -9.07
CA TYR A 94 -11.87 8.12 -10.23
C TYR A 94 -12.01 9.64 -10.11
N ARG A 95 -12.08 10.30 -11.24
CA ARG A 95 -12.46 11.71 -11.37
C ARG A 95 -13.72 12.00 -10.55
N ALA A 96 -13.69 13.06 -9.74
CA ALA A 96 -14.82 13.44 -8.90
C ALA A 96 -14.81 14.93 -8.56
N ALA A 97 -15.98 15.46 -8.22
CA ALA A 97 -16.14 16.85 -7.80
C ALA A 97 -15.64 17.13 -6.38
N GLY A 98 -15.44 16.09 -5.56
CA GLY A 98 -14.97 16.20 -4.18
C GLY A 98 -14.00 15.10 -3.80
N PRO A 99 -13.36 15.22 -2.61
CA PRO A 99 -12.37 14.25 -2.15
C PRO A 99 -13.00 12.90 -1.79
N ALA A 100 -12.21 11.86 -1.97
CA ALA A 100 -12.45 10.54 -1.41
C ALA A 100 -11.32 10.19 -0.43
N TYR A 101 -11.63 9.36 0.55
CA TYR A 101 -10.76 9.13 1.69
C TYR A 101 -10.51 7.64 1.89
N GLN A 102 -9.26 7.28 2.16
CA GLN A 102 -8.90 5.96 2.68
C GLN A 102 -8.09 6.13 3.96
N GLN A 103 -8.52 5.43 5.00
CA GLN A 103 -7.76 5.28 6.24
C GLN A 103 -7.34 3.83 6.40
N LEU A 104 -6.06 3.61 6.70
CA LEU A 104 -5.45 2.32 6.96
C LEU A 104 -4.78 2.36 8.34
N ASP A 105 -5.26 1.53 9.26
CA ASP A 105 -4.73 1.40 10.61
C ASP A 105 -4.21 -0.03 10.82
N LEU A 106 -2.89 -0.16 10.98
CA LEU A 106 -2.21 -1.44 11.16
C LEU A 106 -1.58 -1.51 12.55
N GLN A 107 -1.81 -2.62 13.27
CA GLN A 107 -1.24 -2.89 14.57
C GLN A 107 -0.55 -4.24 14.55
N VAL A 108 0.71 -4.29 14.95
CA VAL A 108 1.53 -5.51 14.94
C VAL A 108 2.16 -5.69 16.30
N ALA A 109 1.71 -6.69 17.03
CA ALA A 109 2.19 -7.01 18.37
C ALA A 109 3.62 -7.60 18.34
N ALA A 110 4.28 -7.65 19.49
CA ALA A 110 5.62 -8.23 19.63
C ALA A 110 5.67 -9.68 19.11
N GLY A 111 6.75 -10.06 18.44
CA GLY A 111 6.94 -11.37 17.79
C GLY A 111 6.15 -11.55 16.49
N ALA A 112 5.15 -10.70 16.22
CA ALA A 112 4.28 -10.82 15.06
C ALA A 112 4.93 -10.29 13.78
N THR A 113 4.44 -10.77 12.64
CA THR A 113 4.85 -10.34 11.31
C THR A 113 3.65 -9.90 10.48
N LEU A 114 3.72 -8.73 9.89
CA LEU A 114 2.78 -8.24 8.88
C LEU A 114 3.48 -7.96 7.56
N GLU A 115 2.97 -8.56 6.50
CA GLU A 115 3.33 -8.22 5.13
C GLU A 115 2.10 -7.55 4.49
N TRP A 116 2.16 -6.22 4.30
CA TRP A 116 1.14 -5.42 3.61
C TRP A 116 1.62 -5.12 2.19
N LEU A 117 1.13 -5.90 1.24
CA LEU A 117 1.64 -5.97 -0.13
C LEU A 117 0.51 -5.80 -1.15
N PRO A 118 -0.18 -4.64 -1.21
CA PRO A 118 -1.25 -4.40 -2.16
C PRO A 118 -0.74 -4.30 -3.60
N GLN A 119 -1.66 -4.37 -4.56
CA GLN A 119 -1.43 -3.91 -5.92
C GLN A 119 -1.36 -2.38 -5.95
N GLU A 120 -1.14 -1.80 -7.11
CA GLU A 120 -0.98 -0.36 -7.28
C GLU A 120 -2.25 0.44 -6.99
N THR A 121 -2.05 1.69 -6.58
CA THR A 121 -3.04 2.76 -6.48
C THR A 121 -2.96 3.61 -7.76
N ILE A 122 -4.03 3.65 -8.56
CA ILE A 122 -4.11 4.45 -9.78
C ILE A 122 -4.99 5.67 -9.52
N VAL A 123 -4.40 6.86 -9.59
CA VAL A 123 -5.09 8.13 -9.37
C VAL A 123 -5.36 8.79 -10.72
N TYR A 124 -6.61 8.73 -11.18
CA TYR A 124 -7.01 9.30 -12.48
C TYR A 124 -6.92 10.81 -12.46
N SER A 125 -6.71 11.42 -13.61
CA SER A 125 -6.77 12.89 -13.72
C SER A 125 -8.11 13.42 -13.24
N ALA A 126 -8.09 14.51 -12.49
CA ALA A 126 -9.21 15.12 -11.77
C ALA A 126 -9.78 14.28 -10.60
N ALA A 127 -9.09 13.22 -10.15
CA ALA A 127 -9.37 12.60 -8.86
C ALA A 127 -8.89 13.49 -7.70
N GLN A 128 -9.53 13.37 -6.55
CA GLN A 128 -9.13 14.00 -5.30
C GLN A 128 -8.97 12.89 -4.26
N ALA A 129 -7.74 12.40 -4.14
CA ALA A 129 -7.40 11.24 -3.34
C ALA A 129 -6.69 11.64 -2.04
N GLU A 130 -7.25 11.27 -0.90
CA GLU A 130 -6.68 11.49 0.42
C GLU A 130 -6.51 10.16 1.17
N LEU A 131 -5.25 9.79 1.41
CA LEU A 131 -4.87 8.55 2.06
C LEU A 131 -4.18 8.84 3.39
N THR A 132 -4.56 8.12 4.42
CA THR A 132 -3.87 8.15 5.72
C THR A 132 -3.56 6.74 6.16
N THR A 133 -2.30 6.49 6.48
CA THR A 133 -1.83 5.20 6.99
C THR A 133 -1.15 5.40 8.33
N SER A 134 -1.58 4.65 9.33
CA SER A 134 -0.98 4.59 10.66
C SER A 134 -0.57 3.15 10.97
N ILE A 135 0.67 2.95 11.34
CA ILE A 135 1.24 1.64 11.65
C ILE A 135 1.88 1.69 13.03
N GLU A 136 1.35 0.90 13.96
CA GLU A 136 1.89 0.75 15.31
C GLU A 136 2.54 -0.63 15.45
N LEU A 137 3.81 -0.65 15.83
CA LEU A 137 4.63 -1.83 16.04
C LEU A 137 5.00 -1.94 17.51
N GLU A 138 4.91 -3.13 18.09
CA GLU A 138 5.32 -3.41 19.45
C GLU A 138 6.61 -4.24 19.46
N GLY A 139 7.57 -3.88 20.32
CA GLY A 139 8.80 -4.62 20.53
C GLY A 139 9.54 -4.97 19.24
N ASP A 140 9.71 -6.26 18.98
CA ASP A 140 10.39 -6.84 17.82
C ASP A 140 9.47 -7.16 16.63
N ALA A 141 8.25 -6.59 16.60
CA ALA A 141 7.31 -6.74 15.49
C ALA A 141 7.97 -6.48 14.14
N ARG A 142 7.63 -7.31 13.15
CA ARG A 142 8.21 -7.26 11.81
C ARG A 142 7.20 -6.78 10.80
N LEU A 143 7.63 -5.87 9.92
CA LEU A 143 6.80 -5.25 8.89
C LEU A 143 7.49 -5.30 7.53
N PHE A 144 6.77 -5.75 6.52
CA PHE A 144 6.97 -5.42 5.12
C PHE A 144 5.77 -4.62 4.65
N TYR A 145 5.97 -3.40 4.25
CA TYR A 145 4.94 -2.51 3.74
C TYR A 145 5.39 -1.93 2.41
N TRP A 146 4.58 -2.01 1.39
CA TRP A 146 4.81 -1.23 0.19
C TRP A 146 3.58 -0.49 -0.30
N ASP A 147 3.83 0.56 -1.08
CA ASP A 147 2.84 1.31 -1.81
C ASP A 147 3.39 1.64 -3.21
N VAL A 148 2.56 1.48 -4.23
CA VAL A 148 2.87 1.81 -5.62
C VAL A 148 1.77 2.74 -6.12
N VAL A 149 2.12 3.96 -6.46
CA VAL A 149 1.17 4.99 -6.91
C VAL A 149 1.43 5.35 -8.37
N ALA A 150 0.40 5.24 -9.20
CA ALA A 150 0.39 5.69 -10.58
C ALA A 150 -0.50 6.92 -10.71
N LEU A 151 0.06 8.03 -11.18
CA LEU A 151 -0.63 9.29 -11.42
C LEU A 151 -1.07 9.39 -12.88
N GLY A 152 -2.38 9.46 -13.10
CA GLY A 152 -2.98 9.31 -14.41
C GLY A 152 -3.07 7.85 -14.84
N ARG A 153 -3.21 7.64 -16.14
CA ARG A 153 -3.26 6.31 -16.77
C ARG A 153 -2.25 6.26 -17.93
N PRO A 154 -0.96 6.10 -17.62
CA PRO A 154 0.10 6.16 -18.65
C PRO A 154 -0.16 5.24 -19.84
N ALA A 155 -0.63 4.01 -19.59
CA ALA A 155 -0.97 3.05 -20.64
C ALA A 155 -2.11 3.50 -21.57
N SER A 156 -2.92 4.48 -21.14
CA SER A 156 -4.00 5.08 -21.93
C SER A 156 -3.65 6.49 -22.42
N GLY A 157 -2.41 6.96 -22.22
CA GLY A 157 -1.95 8.30 -22.59
C GLY A 157 -2.50 9.42 -21.69
N GLU A 158 -3.14 9.09 -20.55
CA GLU A 158 -3.67 10.10 -19.63
C GLU A 158 -2.58 10.52 -18.63
N ARG A 159 -2.26 11.82 -18.64
CA ARG A 159 -1.41 12.45 -17.59
C ARG A 159 -2.28 12.90 -16.42
N PHE A 160 -1.64 13.08 -15.27
CA PHE A 160 -2.28 13.65 -14.08
C PHE A 160 -2.22 15.18 -14.13
N ASP A 161 -3.06 15.79 -14.99
CA ASP A 161 -3.05 17.23 -15.24
C ASP A 161 -3.98 18.02 -14.31
N LEU A 162 -4.93 17.35 -13.66
CA LEU A 162 -5.91 17.93 -12.74
C LEU A 162 -6.07 17.04 -11.49
N GLY A 163 -6.61 17.64 -10.43
CA GLY A 163 -6.90 16.92 -9.18
C GLY A 163 -5.77 17.02 -8.16
N HIS A 164 -5.85 16.21 -7.11
CA HIS A 164 -4.78 16.11 -6.14
C HIS A 164 -4.67 14.70 -5.56
N PHE A 165 -3.47 14.35 -5.20
CA PHE A 165 -3.12 13.18 -4.41
C PHE A 165 -2.45 13.65 -3.13
N GLN A 166 -2.97 13.20 -1.99
CA GLN A 166 -2.37 13.45 -0.68
C GLN A 166 -2.28 12.14 0.07
N ALA A 167 -1.09 11.83 0.58
CA ALA A 167 -0.86 10.68 1.42
C ALA A 167 -0.09 11.04 2.68
N HIS A 168 -0.49 10.45 3.78
CA HIS A 168 0.20 10.49 5.06
C HIS A 168 0.53 9.07 5.48
N LEU A 169 1.76 8.83 5.93
CA LEU A 169 2.18 7.56 6.49
C LEU A 169 3.00 7.81 7.76
N ASP A 170 2.51 7.29 8.87
CA ASP A 170 3.24 7.23 10.14
C ASP A 170 3.49 5.78 10.52
N ILE A 171 4.75 5.44 10.83
CA ILE A 171 5.12 4.18 11.48
C ILE A 171 5.70 4.51 12.82
N ARG A 172 5.16 3.90 13.87
CA ARG A 172 5.65 4.02 15.25
C ARG A 172 6.07 2.66 15.77
N ARG A 173 7.07 2.66 16.63
CA ARG A 173 7.46 1.49 17.41
C ARG A 173 7.48 1.87 18.88
N ASP A 174 6.69 1.18 19.69
CA ASP A 174 6.54 1.46 21.13
C ASP A 174 6.22 2.94 21.40
N GLY A 175 5.30 3.49 20.60
CA GLY A 175 4.87 4.90 20.65
C GLY A 175 5.88 5.91 20.07
N ARG A 176 7.12 5.51 19.72
CA ARG A 176 8.12 6.39 19.12
C ARG A 176 8.02 6.38 17.60
N LEU A 177 8.08 7.56 17.00
CA LEU A 177 8.04 7.72 15.54
C LEU A 177 9.29 7.09 14.91
N LEU A 178 9.10 6.07 14.07
CA LEU A 178 10.13 5.40 13.28
C LEU A 178 10.21 5.97 11.85
N TRP A 179 9.03 6.28 11.28
CA TRP A 179 8.92 6.85 9.94
C TRP A 179 7.75 7.83 9.88
N HIS A 180 7.96 8.95 9.18
CA HIS A 180 6.92 9.93 8.90
C HIS A 180 7.05 10.39 7.44
N GLU A 181 5.99 10.28 6.70
CA GLU A 181 5.95 10.69 5.29
C GLU A 181 4.67 11.47 5.00
N ARG A 182 4.85 12.57 4.27
CA ARG A 182 3.78 13.36 3.70
C ARG A 182 4.03 13.57 2.23
N GLN A 183 3.06 13.19 1.44
CA GLN A 183 3.07 13.41 -0.01
C GLN A 183 1.90 14.31 -0.35
N ARG A 184 2.15 15.32 -1.16
CA ARG A 184 1.11 16.18 -1.72
C ARG A 184 1.48 16.50 -3.15
N ILE A 185 0.68 16.04 -4.08
CA ILE A 185 0.88 16.22 -5.52
C ILE A 185 -0.39 16.82 -6.09
N THR A 186 -0.24 17.96 -6.77
CA THR A 186 -1.34 18.63 -7.48
C THR A 186 -1.19 18.35 -8.97
N GLY A 187 -2.30 18.01 -9.63
CA GLY A 187 -2.30 17.77 -11.08
C GLY A 187 -1.85 18.99 -11.86
N GLY A 188 -0.99 18.79 -12.85
CA GLY A 188 -0.40 19.86 -13.65
C GLY A 188 0.67 20.71 -12.93
N ASP A 189 1.05 20.35 -11.69
CA ASP A 189 2.13 21.03 -10.96
C ASP A 189 3.49 20.73 -11.59
N GLY A 190 4.41 21.70 -11.55
CA GLY A 190 5.79 21.54 -11.98
C GLY A 190 6.57 20.45 -11.26
N LEU A 191 6.11 19.97 -10.09
CA LEU A 191 6.71 18.84 -9.37
C LEU A 191 6.69 17.55 -10.20
N LEU A 192 5.70 17.37 -11.06
CA LEU A 192 5.57 16.18 -11.91
C LEU A 192 6.74 16.01 -12.89
N ASP A 193 7.19 17.11 -13.45
CA ASP A 193 8.26 17.14 -14.47
C ASP A 193 9.62 17.57 -13.89
N SER A 194 9.66 18.02 -12.64
CA SER A 194 10.88 18.50 -11.99
C SER A 194 11.86 17.37 -11.67
N PRO A 195 13.17 17.53 -11.96
CA PRO A 195 14.19 16.52 -11.60
C PRO A 195 14.33 16.30 -10.08
N ILE A 196 13.91 17.26 -9.26
CA ILE A 196 13.85 17.11 -7.79
C ILE A 196 12.49 16.59 -7.30
N GLY A 197 11.53 16.39 -8.21
CA GLY A 197 10.23 15.82 -7.99
C GLY A 197 10.12 14.43 -8.60
N LEU A 198 9.16 14.26 -9.52
CA LEU A 198 8.92 12.99 -10.17
C LEU A 198 9.67 12.81 -11.51
N ASP A 199 10.40 13.80 -11.98
CA ASP A 199 11.26 13.76 -13.17
C ASP A 199 10.52 13.20 -14.41
N GLY A 200 9.26 13.57 -14.59
CA GLY A 200 8.41 13.11 -15.68
C GLY A 200 7.90 11.67 -15.53
N HIS A 201 8.22 10.99 -14.43
CA HIS A 201 7.73 9.63 -14.18
C HIS A 201 6.34 9.66 -13.55
N PRO A 202 5.34 9.00 -14.15
CA PRO A 202 3.98 8.99 -13.60
C PRO A 202 3.81 8.03 -12.43
N VAL A 203 4.79 7.19 -12.14
CA VAL A 203 4.73 6.17 -11.08
C VAL A 203 5.85 6.38 -10.08
N PHE A 204 5.50 6.30 -8.82
CA PHE A 204 6.46 6.20 -7.73
C PHE A 204 6.06 5.08 -6.77
N ALA A 205 7.05 4.49 -6.11
CA ALA A 205 6.81 3.41 -5.16
C ALA A 205 7.74 3.52 -3.96
N THR A 206 7.26 3.05 -2.82
CA THR A 206 7.99 2.97 -1.56
C THR A 206 7.84 1.56 -0.98
N LEU A 207 8.94 0.97 -0.52
CA LEU A 207 8.98 -0.22 0.32
C LEU A 207 9.63 0.15 1.65
N LEU A 208 8.97 -0.21 2.75
CA LEU A 208 9.45 -0.03 4.11
C LEU A 208 9.53 -1.40 4.78
N VAL A 209 10.70 -1.74 5.29
CA VAL A 209 10.94 -3.03 5.93
C VAL A 209 11.62 -2.81 7.27
N THR A 210 11.04 -3.35 8.34
CA THR A 210 11.67 -3.28 9.67
C THR A 210 12.77 -4.31 9.80
N GLY A 211 13.85 -3.91 10.45
CA GLY A 211 15.05 -4.72 10.67
C GLY A 211 16.30 -4.04 10.12
N GLU A 212 17.40 -4.72 10.28
CA GLU A 212 18.70 -4.30 9.76
C GLU A 212 19.26 -5.40 8.86
N ILE A 213 19.85 -5.00 7.76
CA ILE A 213 20.56 -5.89 6.84
C ILE A 213 22.04 -5.53 6.82
N ASP A 214 22.88 -6.49 6.52
CA ASP A 214 24.30 -6.25 6.34
C ASP A 214 24.62 -5.52 5.02
N ALA A 215 25.85 -5.04 4.91
CA ALA A 215 26.30 -4.30 3.74
C ALA A 215 26.28 -5.14 2.46
N GLU A 216 26.50 -6.45 2.55
CA GLU A 216 26.50 -7.35 1.41
C GLU A 216 25.09 -7.49 0.84
N LEU A 217 24.09 -7.72 1.68
CA LEU A 217 22.70 -7.79 1.24
C LEU A 217 22.19 -6.45 0.71
N LEU A 218 22.60 -5.34 1.33
CA LEU A 218 22.26 -4.00 0.84
C LEU A 218 22.80 -3.78 -0.58
N GLU A 219 24.06 -4.14 -0.85
CA GLU A 219 24.64 -4.04 -2.19
C GLU A 219 24.00 -4.99 -3.19
N ARG A 220 23.63 -6.19 -2.79
CA ARG A 220 22.83 -7.10 -3.63
C ARG A 220 21.48 -6.49 -3.99
N CYS A 221 20.79 -5.85 -3.06
CA CYS A 221 19.56 -5.13 -3.33
C CYS A 221 19.76 -3.96 -4.31
N ARG A 222 20.84 -3.20 -4.14
CA ARG A 222 21.19 -2.08 -5.03
C ARG A 222 21.59 -2.52 -6.43
N SER A 223 22.17 -3.70 -6.55
CA SER A 223 22.61 -4.27 -7.82
C SER A 223 21.46 -4.83 -8.68
N LEU A 224 20.24 -4.86 -8.17
CA LEU A 224 19.08 -5.28 -8.96
C LEU A 224 18.87 -4.34 -10.15
N THR A 225 18.93 -4.90 -11.34
CA THR A 225 18.78 -4.14 -12.58
C THR A 225 17.31 -4.17 -13.02
N HIS A 226 16.65 -3.02 -12.93
CA HIS A 226 15.29 -2.80 -13.40
C HIS A 226 15.20 -1.50 -14.18
N ALA A 227 14.17 -1.36 -15.02
CA ALA A 227 13.87 -0.11 -15.72
C ALA A 227 13.15 0.89 -14.80
N VAL A 228 13.73 1.12 -13.63
CA VAL A 228 13.26 2.09 -12.63
C VAL A 228 14.43 2.99 -12.20
N ARG A 229 14.11 4.19 -11.76
CA ARG A 229 15.06 5.08 -11.09
C ARG A 229 14.84 4.92 -9.58
N GLY A 230 15.60 4.07 -8.92
CA GLY A 230 15.39 3.72 -7.52
C GLY A 230 16.66 3.48 -6.75
N ASP A 231 16.56 3.57 -5.42
CA ASP A 231 17.64 3.26 -4.49
C ASP A 231 17.10 2.85 -3.12
N LEU A 232 18.00 2.35 -2.27
CA LEU A 232 17.71 1.88 -0.92
C LEU A 232 18.60 2.59 0.11
N THR A 233 18.00 2.85 1.27
CA THR A 233 18.71 3.43 2.43
C THR A 233 18.39 2.60 3.67
N GLN A 234 19.43 2.13 4.37
CA GLN A 234 19.28 1.55 5.70
C GLN A 234 19.31 2.66 6.74
N LEU A 235 18.22 2.83 7.46
CA LEU A 235 18.11 3.65 8.66
C LEU A 235 18.12 2.75 9.88
N PRO A 236 18.37 3.28 11.10
CA PRO A 236 18.29 2.48 12.31
C PRO A 236 16.92 1.80 12.46
N GLY A 237 16.89 0.46 12.35
CA GLY A 237 15.69 -0.37 12.47
C GLY A 237 14.72 -0.33 11.29
N LEU A 238 15.03 0.39 10.20
CA LEU A 238 14.16 0.50 9.02
C LEU A 238 14.95 0.57 7.71
N LEU A 239 14.68 -0.33 6.79
CA LEU A 239 15.13 -0.22 5.41
C LEU A 239 14.05 0.52 4.60
N VAL A 240 14.48 1.51 3.83
CA VAL A 240 13.63 2.31 2.94
C VAL A 240 14.11 2.12 1.50
N ALA A 241 13.23 1.65 0.62
CA ALA A 241 13.49 1.61 -0.81
C ALA A 241 12.45 2.46 -1.55
N ARG A 242 12.90 3.27 -2.52
CA ARG A 242 12.03 4.13 -3.32
C ARG A 242 12.41 4.09 -4.78
N CYS A 243 11.43 4.16 -5.64
CA CYS A 243 11.69 4.33 -7.06
C CYS A 243 10.68 5.21 -7.78
N LEU A 244 11.11 5.70 -8.93
CA LEU A 244 10.28 6.30 -9.98
C LEU A 244 10.28 5.36 -11.18
N ALA A 245 9.14 5.24 -11.87
CA ALA A 245 8.99 4.36 -13.02
C ALA A 245 8.03 4.95 -14.06
N SER A 246 8.15 4.51 -15.30
CA SER A 246 7.20 4.83 -16.37
C SER A 246 5.89 4.06 -16.24
N GLU A 247 5.90 2.90 -15.60
CA GLU A 247 4.76 1.99 -15.47
C GLU A 247 4.75 1.33 -14.08
N ALA A 248 3.55 1.10 -13.53
CA ALA A 248 3.38 0.45 -12.23
C ALA A 248 3.94 -0.98 -12.21
N LEU A 249 3.87 -1.69 -13.34
CA LEU A 249 4.42 -3.04 -13.48
C LEU A 249 5.93 -3.07 -13.21
N LEU A 250 6.68 -2.09 -13.72
CA LEU A 250 8.13 -1.99 -13.52
C LEU A 250 8.49 -1.73 -12.05
N ALA A 251 7.80 -0.77 -11.43
CA ALA A 251 7.99 -0.47 -10.01
C ALA A 251 7.68 -1.70 -9.15
N ARG A 252 6.55 -2.37 -9.42
CA ARG A 252 6.15 -3.57 -8.69
C ARG A 252 7.11 -4.74 -8.88
N ALA A 253 7.62 -4.96 -10.10
CA ALA A 253 8.61 -6.00 -10.35
C ALA A 253 9.88 -5.78 -9.52
N TRP A 254 10.36 -4.53 -9.44
CA TRP A 254 11.50 -4.18 -8.59
C TRP A 254 11.21 -4.43 -7.10
N LEU A 255 10.04 -4.03 -6.59
CA LEU A 255 9.66 -4.28 -5.20
C LEU A 255 9.55 -5.78 -4.89
N ILE A 256 9.03 -6.59 -5.82
CA ILE A 256 8.96 -8.05 -5.67
C ILE A 256 10.35 -8.68 -5.58
N ASP A 257 11.30 -8.24 -6.39
CA ASP A 257 12.65 -8.78 -6.35
C ASP A 257 13.42 -8.33 -5.10
N LEU A 258 13.20 -7.09 -4.63
CA LEU A 258 13.66 -6.68 -3.30
C LEU A 258 13.07 -7.55 -2.20
N TRP A 259 11.77 -7.80 -2.21
CA TRP A 259 11.10 -8.65 -1.26
C TRP A 259 11.66 -10.09 -1.28
N ARG A 260 11.97 -10.63 -2.47
CA ARG A 260 12.60 -11.95 -2.63
C ARG A 260 13.98 -12.04 -1.99
N LEU A 261 14.76 -10.96 -2.02
CA LEU A 261 16.08 -10.91 -1.37
C LEU A 261 15.96 -10.69 0.13
N LEU A 262 15.07 -9.81 0.57
CA LEU A 262 14.98 -9.37 1.96
C LEU A 262 14.21 -10.35 2.84
N ARG A 263 13.17 -10.98 2.32
CA ARG A 263 12.30 -11.85 3.12
C ARG A 263 13.02 -13.05 3.72
N PRO A 264 13.86 -13.82 2.99
CA PRO A 264 14.63 -14.91 3.58
C PRO A 264 15.59 -14.44 4.68
N ALA A 265 16.26 -13.31 4.46
CA ALA A 265 17.22 -12.78 5.41
C ALA A 265 16.57 -12.26 6.70
N LEU A 266 15.43 -11.61 6.61
CA LEU A 266 14.77 -10.97 7.75
C LEU A 266 13.71 -11.84 8.41
N LEU A 267 13.03 -12.71 7.65
CA LEU A 267 11.93 -13.54 8.13
C LEU A 267 12.24 -15.04 8.08
N GLY A 268 13.40 -15.46 7.56
CA GLY A 268 13.82 -16.87 7.49
C GLY A 268 12.99 -17.72 6.52
N ARG A 269 12.28 -17.10 5.56
CA ARG A 269 11.38 -17.80 4.65
C ARG A 269 11.43 -17.20 3.23
N GLU A 270 11.53 -18.06 2.23
CA GLU A 270 11.49 -17.67 0.82
C GLU A 270 10.21 -16.92 0.47
N ALA A 271 10.33 -15.94 -0.43
CA ALA A 271 9.19 -15.18 -0.92
C ALA A 271 8.40 -15.97 -1.97
N GLN A 272 7.12 -16.16 -1.74
CA GLN A 272 6.20 -16.82 -2.66
C GLN A 272 5.14 -15.83 -3.13
N PRO A 273 5.27 -15.23 -4.34
CA PRO A 273 4.30 -14.30 -4.86
C PRO A 273 2.88 -14.91 -4.90
N PRO A 274 1.89 -14.24 -4.31
CA PRO A 274 0.51 -14.71 -4.35
C PRO A 274 0.05 -14.94 -5.80
N ARG A 275 -0.57 -16.09 -6.07
CA ARG A 275 -1.05 -16.44 -7.42
C ARG A 275 -1.99 -15.39 -8.02
N ILE A 276 -2.73 -14.70 -7.17
CA ILE A 276 -3.68 -13.66 -7.57
C ILE A 276 -3.02 -12.46 -8.27
N TRP A 277 -1.70 -12.27 -8.11
CA TRP A 277 -0.99 -11.18 -8.78
C TRP A 277 -0.83 -11.39 -10.30
N ASN A 278 -1.05 -12.62 -10.77
CA ASN A 278 -0.88 -13.03 -12.17
C ASN A 278 -2.23 -13.41 -12.84
N THR A 279 -3.34 -12.96 -12.28
CA THR A 279 -4.68 -13.29 -12.80
C THR A 279 -5.41 -12.08 -13.38
#